data_91c4375e966c3ba91a95b5eb76744371
#
_entry.id   91c4375e966c3ba91a95b5eb76744371
#
_cell.length_a   1.000
_cell.length_b   1.000
_cell.length_c   1.000
_cell.angle_alpha   90.00
_cell.angle_beta   90.00
_cell.angle_gamma   90.00
#
_symmetry.space_group_name_H-M   'P 1'
#
loop_
_entity.id
_entity.type
_entity.pdbx_description
1 polymer ?
#
loop_
_entity_poly.entity_id
_entity_poly.type
_entity_poly.pdbx_seq_one_letter_code
_entity_poly.pdbx_strand_id
1 'polypeptide(L)'
;MLNGLRTQPWLYRKFRSAPNLAMTEEQFRGEAVELASVLMTNQYSASNAEIFSEGYRRMKIGPIVGEATGGNVLTVSGFISLWDGGGIQIPFIGVVTPEGEYLEGKGRRVDVDVRFDPNAWNEGRDNQLEAAVRELMKRIK
;
A
#
# COMPACT_ATOMS: atom_id res chain seq x y z
N MET A 1 19.48 21.95 -3.50
CA MET A 1 20.01 21.15 -2.37
C MET A 1 18.99 20.08 -1.96
N LEU A 2 18.62 19.17 -2.89
CA LEU A 2 17.60 18.13 -2.67
C LEU A 2 18.14 16.73 -2.99
N ASN A 3 19.42 16.49 -2.69
CA ASN A 3 20.10 15.20 -2.91
C ASN A 3 20.01 14.24 -1.72
N GLY A 4 19.02 14.39 -0.84
CA GLY A 4 18.97 13.69 0.44
C GLY A 4 18.04 12.48 0.53
N LEU A 5 17.13 12.29 -0.38
CA LEU A 5 16.33 11.06 -0.41
C LEU A 5 17.03 10.04 -1.31
N ARG A 6 18.05 9.38 -0.77
CA ARG A 6 18.53 8.13 -1.33
C ARG A 6 17.36 7.15 -1.28
N THR A 7 16.67 7.09 -2.37
CA THR A 7 15.62 6.12 -2.61
C THR A 7 16.28 4.74 -2.69
N GLN A 8 16.28 4.05 -1.58
CA GLN A 8 16.72 2.65 -1.56
C GLN A 8 15.60 1.78 -2.10
N PRO A 9 15.94 0.76 -2.90
CA PRO A 9 14.94 -0.20 -3.34
C PRO A 9 14.25 -0.81 -2.11
N TRP A 10 12.95 -0.65 -2.01
CA TRP A 10 12.15 -1.19 -0.92
C TRP A 10 11.14 -2.22 -1.41
N LEU A 11 11.06 -2.43 -2.74
CA LEU A 11 10.15 -3.35 -3.40
C LEU A 11 10.80 -3.94 -4.64
N TYR A 12 10.53 -5.22 -4.91
CA TYR A 12 10.98 -5.94 -6.11
C TYR A 12 9.79 -6.63 -6.76
N ARG A 13 9.82 -6.67 -8.09
CA ARG A 13 8.89 -7.47 -8.90
C ARG A 13 9.60 -8.74 -9.34
N LYS A 14 8.99 -9.89 -9.08
CA LYS A 14 9.48 -11.20 -9.54
C LYS A 14 8.53 -11.76 -10.58
N PHE A 15 9.08 -12.16 -11.70
CA PHE A 15 8.32 -12.78 -12.77
C PHE A 15 8.23 -14.28 -12.53
N ARG A 16 7.05 -14.87 -12.72
CA ARG A 16 6.86 -16.32 -12.60
C ARG A 16 7.67 -17.09 -13.65
N SER A 17 7.80 -16.54 -14.86
CA SER A 17 8.57 -17.10 -15.97
C SER A 17 10.08 -16.93 -15.83
N ALA A 18 10.55 -16.05 -14.94
CA ALA A 18 11.95 -15.76 -14.71
C ALA A 18 12.19 -15.48 -13.22
N PRO A 19 12.13 -16.51 -12.36
CA PRO A 19 12.14 -16.34 -10.92
C PRO A 19 13.42 -15.70 -10.36
N ASN A 20 14.52 -15.79 -11.11
CA ASN A 20 15.81 -15.18 -10.74
C ASN A 20 15.94 -13.72 -11.19
N LEU A 21 14.99 -13.23 -11.99
CA LEU A 21 14.98 -11.85 -12.42
C LEU A 21 14.14 -11.03 -11.44
N ALA A 22 14.79 -10.23 -10.63
CA ALA A 22 14.14 -9.25 -9.78
C ALA A 22 14.31 -7.87 -10.41
N MET A 23 13.20 -7.19 -10.65
CA MET A 23 13.22 -5.79 -11.06
C MET A 23 12.93 -4.92 -9.84
N THR A 24 13.74 -3.89 -9.66
CA THR A 24 13.42 -2.84 -8.67
C THR A 24 12.20 -2.09 -9.14
N GLU A 25 11.26 -1.85 -8.23
CA GLU A 25 10.20 -0.91 -8.50
C GLU A 25 10.82 0.47 -8.74
N GLU A 26 10.36 1.17 -9.76
CA GLU A 26 10.76 2.55 -9.96
C GLU A 26 10.47 3.33 -8.69
N GLN A 27 11.48 4.06 -8.26
CA GLN A 27 11.38 4.89 -7.09
C GLN A 27 10.22 5.85 -7.25
N PHE A 28 9.43 5.97 -6.22
CA PHE A 28 8.37 6.95 -6.16
C PHE A 28 9.00 8.34 -6.35
N ARG A 29 8.99 8.83 -7.57
CA ARG A 29 9.43 10.18 -7.91
C ARG A 29 8.28 11.13 -7.60
N GLY A 30 8.05 11.38 -6.32
CA GLY A 30 7.15 12.40 -5.86
C GLY A 30 7.94 13.55 -5.25
N GLU A 31 7.41 14.74 -5.32
CA GLU A 31 7.90 15.83 -4.49
C GLU A 31 7.81 15.41 -3.02
N ALA A 32 8.88 15.64 -2.28
CA ALA A 32 8.91 15.30 -0.86
C ALA A 32 7.83 16.11 -0.13
N VAL A 33 6.86 15.43 0.46
CA VAL A 33 5.91 16.07 1.36
C VAL A 33 6.64 16.30 2.68
N GLU A 34 7.14 17.50 2.89
CA GLU A 34 7.87 17.90 4.11
C GLU A 34 6.91 18.09 5.31
N LEU A 35 5.62 18.15 5.07
CA LEU A 35 4.61 18.33 6.09
C LEU A 35 4.29 17.04 6.83
N ALA A 36 3.93 17.17 8.10
CA ALA A 36 3.41 16.04 8.87
C ALA A 36 2.19 15.45 8.16
N SER A 37 2.17 14.14 8.02
CA SER A 37 1.08 13.42 7.36
C SER A 37 0.68 12.17 8.12
N VAL A 38 -0.52 11.69 7.85
CA VAL A 38 -1.08 10.44 8.33
C VAL A 38 -1.71 9.73 7.14
N LEU A 39 -1.46 8.44 7.01
CA LEU A 39 -2.10 7.62 5.99
C LEU A 39 -3.31 6.92 6.60
N MET A 40 -4.44 6.96 5.91
CA MET A 40 -5.62 6.18 6.30
C MET A 40 -5.79 4.98 5.35
N THR A 41 -6.07 3.82 5.92
CA THR A 41 -6.35 2.58 5.18
C THR A 41 -7.54 1.83 5.76
N ASN A 42 -8.10 0.95 4.94
CA ASN A 42 -9.11 -0.01 5.37
C ASN A 42 -9.01 -1.30 4.55
N GLN A 43 -9.87 -2.29 4.83
CA GLN A 43 -9.88 -3.58 4.17
C GLN A 43 -10.15 -3.53 2.65
N TYR A 44 -10.61 -2.40 2.11
CA TYR A 44 -10.81 -2.17 0.68
C TYR A 44 -9.59 -1.51 0.02
N SER A 45 -8.61 -1.09 0.81
CA SER A 45 -7.33 -0.62 0.28
C SER A 45 -6.58 -1.81 -0.30
N ALA A 46 -6.42 -1.86 -1.61
CA ALA A 46 -5.87 -3.00 -2.32
C ALA A 46 -4.84 -2.58 -3.39
N SER A 47 -4.02 -3.52 -3.85
CA SER A 47 -3.08 -3.35 -4.97
C SER A 47 -2.09 -2.19 -4.73
N ASN A 48 -2.10 -1.16 -5.57
CA ASN A 48 -1.19 -0.01 -5.43
C ASN A 48 -1.36 0.74 -4.10
N ALA A 49 -2.54 0.71 -3.47
CA ALA A 49 -2.73 1.29 -2.15
C ALA A 49 -1.93 0.53 -1.09
N GLU A 50 -1.79 -0.78 -1.23
CA GLU A 50 -0.98 -1.60 -0.32
C GLU A 50 0.51 -1.41 -0.54
N ILE A 51 0.93 -1.28 -1.80
CA ILE A 51 2.30 -0.92 -2.17
C ILE A 51 2.66 0.44 -1.57
N PHE A 52 1.75 1.41 -1.70
CA PHE A 52 1.93 2.74 -1.11
C PHE A 52 2.03 2.67 0.41
N SER A 53 1.15 1.91 1.06
CA SER A 53 1.15 1.74 2.52
C SER A 53 2.45 1.11 3.03
N GLU A 54 2.97 0.11 2.32
CA GLU A 54 4.26 -0.51 2.64
C GLU A 54 5.41 0.49 2.50
N GLY A 55 5.43 1.27 1.41
CA GLY A 55 6.44 2.32 1.20
C GLY A 55 6.36 3.42 2.25
N TYR A 56 5.15 3.88 2.56
CA TYR A 56 4.89 4.90 3.57
C TYR A 56 5.46 4.51 4.94
N ARG A 57 5.24 3.25 5.33
CA ARG A 57 5.79 2.67 6.56
C ARG A 57 7.31 2.58 6.54
N ARG A 58 7.88 2.03 5.45
CA ARG A 58 9.34 1.83 5.33
C ARG A 58 10.10 3.13 5.32
N MET A 59 9.55 4.14 4.69
CA MET A 59 10.13 5.49 4.66
C MET A 59 9.88 6.28 5.95
N LYS A 60 9.09 5.72 6.90
CA LYS A 60 8.75 6.36 8.18
C LYS A 60 8.12 7.75 8.01
N ILE A 61 7.28 7.93 6.99
CA ILE A 61 6.67 9.22 6.66
C ILE A 61 5.69 9.65 7.76
N GLY A 62 4.88 8.72 8.24
CA GLY A 62 3.92 8.98 9.31
C GLY A 62 3.22 7.72 9.79
N PRO A 63 2.29 7.84 10.75
CA PRO A 63 1.48 6.71 11.18
C PRO A 63 0.42 6.33 10.14
N ILE A 64 0.05 5.06 10.16
CA ILE A 64 -1.06 4.50 9.37
C ILE A 64 -2.21 4.24 10.34
N VAL A 65 -3.38 4.79 10.04
CA VAL A 65 -4.58 4.76 10.90
C VAL A 65 -5.74 4.11 10.14
N GLY A 66 -6.58 3.38 10.82
CA GLY A 66 -7.76 2.73 10.27
C GLY A 66 -7.70 1.22 10.40
N GLU A 67 -7.94 0.49 9.34
CA GLU A 67 -7.91 -0.97 9.33
C GLU A 67 -6.83 -1.49 8.39
N ALA A 68 -6.38 -2.71 8.63
CA ALA A 68 -5.44 -3.38 7.73
C ALA A 68 -5.98 -3.44 6.31
N THR A 69 -5.11 -3.39 5.33
CA THR A 69 -5.47 -3.46 3.91
C THR A 69 -5.91 -4.85 3.49
N GLY A 70 -6.46 -5.00 2.30
CA GLY A 70 -7.12 -6.24 1.84
C GLY A 70 -6.20 -7.43 1.58
N GLY A 71 -4.92 -7.20 1.32
CA GLY A 71 -3.98 -8.28 0.96
C GLY A 71 -4.04 -8.71 -0.50
N ASN A 72 -4.46 -7.82 -1.40
CA ASN A 72 -4.66 -8.12 -2.82
C ASN A 72 -3.63 -7.36 -3.67
N VAL A 73 -2.41 -7.88 -3.74
CA VAL A 73 -1.28 -7.25 -4.47
C VAL A 73 -0.90 -8.10 -5.68
N LEU A 74 -1.89 -8.52 -6.45
CA LEU A 74 -1.67 -9.24 -7.71
C LEU A 74 -1.48 -8.26 -8.86
N THR A 75 -0.36 -8.34 -9.56
CA THR A 75 -0.22 -7.63 -10.82
C THR A 75 -0.80 -8.50 -11.94
N VAL A 76 -1.95 -8.11 -12.42
CA VAL A 76 -2.66 -8.79 -13.51
C VAL A 76 -2.25 -8.13 -14.83
N SER A 77 -1.34 -8.75 -15.54
CA SER A 77 -0.82 -8.21 -16.81
C SER A 77 -0.99 -9.15 -18.00
N GLY A 78 -1.72 -10.22 -17.83
CA GLY A 78 -1.96 -11.18 -18.90
C GLY A 78 -3.43 -11.52 -19.05
N PHE A 79 -3.89 -11.55 -20.28
CA PHE A 79 -5.22 -12.00 -20.64
C PHE A 79 -5.10 -13.18 -21.59
N ILE A 80 -5.61 -14.32 -21.21
CA ILE A 80 -5.69 -15.50 -22.06
C ILE A 80 -7.12 -15.62 -22.58
N SER A 81 -7.30 -15.46 -23.88
CA SER A 81 -8.60 -15.65 -24.52
C SER A 81 -8.99 -17.12 -24.51
N LEU A 82 -10.21 -17.40 -24.16
CA LEU A 82 -10.82 -18.72 -24.21
C LEU A 82 -11.57 -18.94 -25.53
N TRP A 83 -11.86 -20.19 -25.86
CA TRP A 83 -12.53 -20.57 -27.09
C TRP A 83 -13.97 -20.07 -27.20
N ASP A 84 -14.61 -19.80 -26.07
CA ASP A 84 -15.98 -19.28 -25.97
C ASP A 84 -16.06 -17.74 -26.05
N GLY A 85 -14.93 -17.07 -26.29
CA GLY A 85 -14.83 -15.62 -26.30
C GLY A 85 -14.65 -14.98 -24.92
N GLY A 86 -14.64 -15.77 -23.85
CA GLY A 86 -14.28 -15.34 -22.52
C GLY A 86 -12.78 -15.16 -22.36
N GLY A 87 -12.34 -14.85 -21.15
CA GLY A 87 -10.90 -14.72 -20.87
C GLY A 87 -10.56 -14.89 -19.40
N ILE A 88 -9.32 -15.29 -19.19
CA ILE A 88 -8.74 -15.45 -17.84
C ILE A 88 -7.56 -14.48 -17.70
N GLN A 89 -7.58 -13.72 -16.63
CA GLN A 89 -6.43 -12.93 -16.22
C GLN A 89 -5.52 -13.77 -15.32
N ILE A 90 -4.26 -13.90 -15.71
CA ILE A 90 -3.26 -14.66 -14.95
C ILE A 90 -2.22 -13.68 -14.40
N PRO A 91 -1.98 -13.67 -13.09
CA PRO A 91 -0.91 -12.86 -12.51
C PRO A 91 0.45 -13.46 -12.88
N PHE A 92 1.30 -12.67 -13.54
CA PHE A 92 2.66 -13.05 -13.91
C PHE A 92 3.73 -12.45 -13.00
N ILE A 93 3.37 -11.43 -12.23
CA ILE A 93 4.32 -10.64 -11.46
C ILE A 93 3.91 -10.68 -10.00
N GLY A 94 4.82 -11.16 -9.16
CA GLY A 94 4.72 -11.06 -7.71
C GLY A 94 5.46 -9.82 -7.21
N VAL A 95 4.86 -9.15 -6.24
CA VAL A 95 5.43 -8.00 -5.56
C VAL A 95 6.05 -8.45 -4.26
N VAL A 96 7.35 -8.21 -4.09
CA VAL A 96 8.11 -8.67 -2.91
C VAL A 96 8.90 -7.54 -2.27
N THR A 97 9.01 -7.60 -0.96
CA THR A 97 9.89 -6.69 -0.19
C THR A 97 11.36 -7.01 -0.43
N PRO A 98 12.30 -6.14 -0.03
CA PRO A 98 13.73 -6.43 -0.08
C PRO A 98 14.12 -7.69 0.69
N GLU A 99 13.38 -8.04 1.74
CA GLU A 99 13.57 -9.23 2.55
C GLU A 99 13.03 -10.52 1.88
N GLY A 100 12.38 -10.37 0.71
CA GLY A 100 11.82 -11.47 -0.06
C GLY A 100 10.41 -11.87 0.34
N GLU A 101 9.73 -11.07 1.15
CA GLU A 101 8.34 -11.32 1.54
C GLU A 101 7.38 -10.89 0.45
N TYR A 102 6.47 -11.78 0.02
CA TYR A 102 5.38 -11.44 -0.88
C TYR A 102 4.33 -10.59 -0.16
N LEU A 103 3.88 -9.53 -0.84
CA LEU A 103 2.81 -8.69 -0.31
C LEU A 103 1.43 -9.31 -0.51
N GLU A 104 1.27 -10.17 -1.51
CA GLU A 104 0.03 -10.87 -1.80
C GLU A 104 -0.41 -11.77 -0.62
N GLY A 105 -1.70 -11.81 -0.37
CA GLY A 105 -2.31 -12.61 0.70
C GLY A 105 -2.11 -12.04 2.12
N LYS A 106 -1.46 -10.89 2.24
CA LYS A 106 -1.16 -10.27 3.53
C LYS A 106 -1.51 -8.80 3.53
N GLY A 107 -2.57 -8.43 4.23
CA GLY A 107 -2.92 -7.03 4.46
C GLY A 107 -1.80 -6.26 5.17
N ARG A 108 -1.62 -5.00 4.81
CA ARG A 108 -0.67 -4.11 5.49
C ARG A 108 -1.25 -3.66 6.81
N ARG A 109 -0.48 -3.82 7.88
CA ARG A 109 -0.91 -3.46 9.23
C ARG A 109 -1.01 -1.95 9.38
N VAL A 110 -1.87 -1.52 10.29
CA VAL A 110 -1.96 -0.13 10.74
C VAL A 110 -1.18 0.06 12.06
N ASP A 111 -0.85 1.30 12.37
CA ASP A 111 -0.22 1.66 13.64
C ASP A 111 -1.26 2.00 14.69
N VAL A 112 -2.41 2.50 14.25
CA VAL A 112 -3.57 2.79 15.09
C VAL A 112 -4.79 2.10 14.48
N ASP A 113 -5.21 1.00 15.08
CA ASP A 113 -6.35 0.21 14.63
C ASP A 113 -7.66 0.90 15.04
N VAL A 114 -8.43 1.30 14.04
CA VAL A 114 -9.72 1.96 14.22
C VAL A 114 -10.71 1.38 13.22
N ARG A 115 -11.59 0.54 13.68
CA ARG A 115 -12.65 -0.03 12.85
C ARG A 115 -13.67 1.02 12.47
N PHE A 116 -14.19 0.90 11.24
CA PHE A 116 -15.31 1.71 10.80
C PHE A 116 -16.52 1.49 11.71
N ASP A 117 -17.12 2.60 12.20
CA ASP A 117 -18.33 2.58 13.02
C ASP A 117 -19.52 3.09 12.20
N PRO A 118 -20.43 2.18 11.76
CA PRO A 118 -21.59 2.58 10.97
C PRO A 118 -22.58 3.46 11.77
N ASN A 119 -22.60 3.37 13.09
CA ASN A 119 -23.48 4.22 13.90
C ASN A 119 -22.95 5.66 13.92
N ALA A 120 -21.65 5.84 14.13
CA ALA A 120 -21.03 7.16 14.04
C ALA A 120 -21.23 7.76 12.64
N TRP A 121 -21.07 6.95 11.59
CA TRP A 121 -21.30 7.40 10.22
C TRP A 121 -22.74 7.89 9.98
N ASN A 122 -23.74 7.16 10.47
CA ASN A 122 -25.13 7.56 10.38
C ASN A 122 -25.45 8.86 11.14
N GLU A 123 -24.65 9.19 12.14
CA GLU A 123 -24.68 10.46 12.87
C GLU A 123 -23.88 11.57 12.20
N GLY A 124 -23.33 11.33 11.01
CA GLY A 124 -22.52 12.30 10.27
C GLY A 124 -21.08 12.44 10.78
N ARG A 125 -20.56 11.47 11.50
CA ARG A 125 -19.19 11.44 12.03
C ARG A 125 -18.38 10.32 11.39
N ASP A 126 -17.14 10.62 11.04
CA ASP A 126 -16.16 9.64 10.58
C ASP A 126 -15.15 9.38 11.71
N ASN A 127 -15.34 8.27 12.41
CA ASN A 127 -14.49 7.90 13.55
C ASN A 127 -13.05 7.58 13.14
N GLN A 128 -12.83 7.11 11.91
CA GLN A 128 -11.49 6.86 11.38
C GLN A 128 -10.77 8.17 11.05
N LEU A 129 -11.45 9.10 10.40
CA LEU A 129 -10.93 10.44 10.13
C LEU A 129 -10.63 11.20 11.42
N GLU A 130 -11.53 11.14 12.40
CA GLU A 130 -11.31 11.75 13.72
C GLU A 130 -10.04 11.21 14.39
N ALA A 131 -9.81 9.89 14.30
CA ALA A 131 -8.59 9.27 14.83
C ALA A 131 -7.34 9.71 14.07
N ALA A 132 -7.41 9.77 12.74
CA ALA A 132 -6.31 10.23 11.91
C ALA A 132 -5.94 11.69 12.20
N VAL A 133 -6.92 12.55 12.37
CA VAL A 133 -6.70 13.96 12.76
C VAL A 133 -6.04 14.04 14.14
N ARG A 134 -6.49 13.25 15.12
CA ARG A 134 -5.83 13.20 16.44
C ARG A 134 -4.36 12.80 16.35
N GLU A 135 -4.03 11.81 15.52
CA GLU A 135 -2.63 11.39 15.32
C GLU A 135 -1.81 12.46 14.58
N LEU A 136 -2.41 13.12 13.60
CA LEU A 136 -1.76 14.22 12.88
C LEU A 136 -1.45 15.39 13.83
N MET A 137 -2.39 15.78 14.67
CA MET A 137 -2.22 16.89 15.62
C MET A 137 -1.08 16.66 16.64
N LYS A 138 -0.76 15.41 16.96
CA LYS A 138 0.40 15.09 17.82
C LYS A 138 1.73 15.39 17.13
N ARG A 139 1.75 15.51 15.81
CA ARG A 139 2.95 15.70 14.98
C ARG A 139 3.15 17.14 14.51
N ILE A 140 2.09 17.92 14.55
CA ILE A 140 2.15 19.36 14.24
C ILE A 140 2.48 20.09 15.55
N LYS A 141 3.66 20.69 15.58
CA LYS A 141 4.13 21.53 16.69
C LYS A 141 3.91 22.99 16.38
#